data_1e4695bd4b492ea48e5158e57c836f08
#
_entry.id   1e4695bd4b492ea48e5158e57c836f08
#
_cell.length_a   1.000
_cell.length_b   1.000
_cell.length_c   1.000
_cell.angle_alpha   90.00
_cell.angle_beta   90.00
_cell.angle_gamma   90.00
#
_symmetry.space_group_name_H-M   'P 1'
#
loop_
_entity.id
_entity.type
_entity.pdbx_description
1 polymer ?
#
loop_
_entity_poly.entity_id
_entity_poly.type
_entity_poly.pdbx_seq_one_letter_code
_entity_poly.pdbx_strand_id
1 'polypeptide(L)'
;SEISNASNAMYENGQLTELGHIAQDAFQGAYNTDPVEFSALQDAYAYNSYYAVTEAWLKSGLGIDVSGRADCVKGMVWSITNMCGTGGCRDFFRWANLSNSMTDREFVTALSNSVVNNVATKYSSQPQYHEGWKNRYKNELKDCLVYIAEDEAAAATPVQPEPTPAPSPTPDSNDDSSDDANDDRMDAPSTDTDGDGSAGGTTDDGSTSNGSDSNGSAAGDSSSSS
;
A
#
# COMPACT_ATOMS: atom_id res chain seq x y z
N SER A 1 7.42 17.18 17.61
CA SER A 1 8.79 17.29 18.19
C SER A 1 9.12 16.16 19.18
N GLU A 2 8.16 15.62 19.93
CA GLU A 2 8.42 14.52 20.90
C GLU A 2 8.72 13.20 20.19
N ILE A 3 8.05 12.89 19.07
CA ILE A 3 8.28 11.64 18.31
C ILE A 3 9.67 11.60 17.66
N SER A 4 10.17 12.71 17.15
CA SER A 4 11.53 12.76 16.57
C SER A 4 12.64 12.54 17.61
N ASN A 5 12.38 12.94 18.86
CA ASN A 5 13.32 12.72 19.95
C ASN A 5 13.23 11.32 20.56
N ALA A 6 12.06 10.66 20.47
CA ALA A 6 11.87 9.31 20.96
C ALA A 6 12.73 8.28 20.21
N SER A 7 12.88 8.43 18.89
CA SER A 7 13.74 7.53 18.09
C SER A 7 15.19 7.58 18.54
N ASN A 8 15.72 8.78 18.85
CA ASN A 8 17.09 8.95 19.34
C ASN A 8 17.26 8.45 20.79
N ALA A 9 16.18 8.41 21.57
CA ALA A 9 16.21 7.91 22.94
C ALA A 9 16.11 6.38 23.05
N MET A 10 15.70 5.70 21.97
CA MET A 10 15.58 4.23 21.94
C MET A 10 16.92 3.51 21.76
N TYR A 11 17.95 4.21 21.27
CA TYR A 11 19.26 3.63 21.03
C TYR A 11 20.36 4.50 21.65
N GLU A 12 21.33 3.86 22.30
CA GLU A 12 22.57 4.46 22.75
C GLU A 12 23.74 3.57 22.33
N ASN A 13 24.73 4.14 21.65
CA ASN A 13 25.91 3.40 21.14
C ASN A 13 25.57 2.15 20.30
N GLY A 14 24.44 2.19 19.57
CA GLY A 14 23.97 1.08 18.74
C GLY A 14 23.25 -0.05 19.51
N GLN A 15 23.03 0.12 20.81
CA GLN A 15 22.26 -0.80 21.66
C GLN A 15 20.94 -0.16 22.05
N LEU A 16 19.91 -0.99 22.24
CA LEU A 16 18.62 -0.52 22.77
C LEU A 16 18.82 0.00 24.19
N THR A 17 18.21 1.15 24.48
CA THR A 17 18.03 1.65 25.85
C THR A 17 16.87 0.92 26.52
N GLU A 18 16.68 1.15 27.82
CA GLU A 18 15.49 0.64 28.55
C GLU A 18 14.19 1.07 27.86
N LEU A 19 14.10 2.32 27.42
CA LEU A 19 12.96 2.80 26.63
C LEU A 19 12.84 2.08 25.29
N GLY A 20 13.95 1.76 24.64
CA GLY A 20 14.00 0.98 23.41
C GLY A 20 13.45 -0.43 23.59
N HIS A 21 13.78 -1.10 24.69
CA HIS A 21 13.23 -2.42 25.02
C HIS A 21 11.73 -2.35 25.31
N ILE A 22 11.27 -1.38 26.09
CA ILE A 22 9.82 -1.17 26.35
C ILE A 22 9.07 -0.96 25.02
N ALA A 23 9.60 -0.15 24.12
CA ALA A 23 9.00 0.09 22.82
C ALA A 23 8.96 -1.17 21.95
N GLN A 24 10.02 -1.98 21.96
CA GLN A 24 10.08 -3.27 21.27
C GLN A 24 9.05 -4.26 21.80
N ASP A 25 8.96 -4.40 23.13
CA ASP A 25 8.00 -5.28 23.79
C ASP A 25 6.57 -4.86 23.53
N ALA A 26 6.28 -3.55 23.57
CA ALA A 26 4.96 -3.00 23.25
C ALA A 26 4.57 -3.29 21.79
N PHE A 27 5.50 -3.12 20.84
CA PHE A 27 5.29 -3.41 19.43
C PHE A 27 5.00 -4.90 19.19
N GLN A 28 5.79 -5.77 19.81
CA GLN A 28 5.58 -7.21 19.73
C GLN A 28 4.30 -7.65 20.43
N GLY A 29 3.96 -7.03 21.55
CA GLY A 29 2.69 -7.24 22.26
C GLY A 29 1.48 -6.87 21.41
N ALA A 30 1.53 -5.73 20.71
CA ALA A 30 0.47 -5.33 19.79
C ALA A 30 0.28 -6.33 18.65
N TYR A 31 1.36 -6.79 18.02
CA TYR A 31 1.31 -7.84 17.01
C TYR A 31 0.71 -9.15 17.55
N ASN A 32 1.14 -9.59 18.74
CA ASN A 32 0.66 -10.83 19.34
C ASN A 32 -0.82 -10.77 19.76
N THR A 33 -1.36 -9.58 20.01
CA THR A 33 -2.77 -9.38 20.38
C THR A 33 -3.69 -9.55 19.18
N ASP A 34 -3.39 -8.91 18.06
CA ASP A 34 -4.11 -9.07 16.80
C ASP A 34 -3.16 -8.88 15.61
N PRO A 35 -2.54 -9.97 15.12
CA PRO A 35 -1.58 -9.88 14.01
C PRO A 35 -2.22 -9.45 12.69
N VAL A 36 -3.51 -9.68 12.49
CA VAL A 36 -4.21 -9.31 11.25
C VAL A 36 -4.46 -7.80 11.23
N GLU A 37 -5.05 -7.25 12.29
CA GLU A 37 -5.27 -5.81 12.42
C GLU A 37 -3.95 -5.05 12.43
N PHE A 38 -2.96 -5.54 13.19
CA PHE A 38 -1.65 -4.91 13.26
C PHE A 38 -0.97 -4.83 11.89
N SER A 39 -0.99 -5.93 11.11
CA SER A 39 -0.43 -5.94 9.76
C SER A 39 -1.18 -4.99 8.82
N ALA A 40 -2.52 -4.97 8.88
CA ALA A 40 -3.32 -4.06 8.09
C ALA A 40 -3.05 -2.59 8.40
N LEU A 41 -2.84 -2.23 9.68
CA LEU A 41 -2.47 -0.88 10.09
C LEU A 41 -1.08 -0.48 9.60
N GLN A 42 -0.11 -1.41 9.65
CA GLN A 42 1.23 -1.17 9.11
C GLN A 42 1.21 -0.96 7.59
N ASP A 43 0.47 -1.80 6.86
CA ASP A 43 0.32 -1.69 5.42
C ASP A 43 -0.36 -0.37 5.04
N ALA A 44 -1.44 0.00 5.74
CA ALA A 44 -2.13 1.27 5.52
C ALA A 44 -1.21 2.49 5.81
N TYR A 45 -0.42 2.44 6.88
CA TYR A 45 0.55 3.48 7.19
C TYR A 45 1.63 3.58 6.11
N ALA A 46 2.21 2.45 5.71
CA ALA A 46 3.25 2.41 4.68
C ALA A 46 2.72 2.88 3.32
N TYR A 47 1.51 2.46 2.95
CA TYR A 47 0.84 2.93 1.74
C TYR A 47 0.66 4.45 1.75
N ASN A 48 0.01 4.98 2.78
CA ASN A 48 -0.33 6.41 2.84
C ASN A 48 0.90 7.31 3.01
N SER A 49 1.91 6.87 3.79
CA SER A 49 3.08 7.69 4.11
C SER A 49 4.16 7.66 3.03
N TYR A 50 4.19 6.61 2.19
CA TYR A 50 5.23 6.41 1.20
C TYR A 50 4.68 6.32 -0.23
N TYR A 51 3.88 5.28 -0.55
CA TYR A 51 3.44 5.04 -1.91
C TYR A 51 2.53 6.15 -2.43
N ALA A 52 1.44 6.47 -1.74
CA ALA A 52 0.47 7.47 -2.19
C ALA A 52 1.10 8.86 -2.37
N VAL A 53 2.03 9.24 -1.49
CA VAL A 53 2.79 10.50 -1.61
C VAL A 53 3.63 10.50 -2.89
N THR A 54 4.30 9.38 -3.18
CA THR A 54 5.14 9.26 -4.38
C THR A 54 4.31 9.19 -5.65
N GLU A 55 3.21 8.45 -5.66
CA GLU A 55 2.26 8.39 -6.78
C GLU A 55 1.72 9.78 -7.14
N ALA A 56 1.25 10.52 -6.12
CA ALA A 56 0.78 11.89 -6.31
C ALA A 56 1.87 12.81 -6.87
N TRP A 57 3.12 12.66 -6.39
CA TRP A 57 4.25 13.42 -6.90
C TRP A 57 4.64 13.01 -8.34
N LEU A 58 4.63 11.73 -8.69
CA LEU A 58 4.86 11.27 -10.07
C LEU A 58 3.87 11.93 -11.03
N LYS A 59 2.59 11.96 -10.63
CA LYS A 59 1.53 12.57 -11.43
C LYS A 59 1.67 14.09 -11.54
N SER A 60 1.87 14.79 -10.43
CA SER A 60 1.93 16.25 -10.41
C SER A 60 3.29 16.82 -10.86
N GLY A 61 4.39 16.15 -10.53
CA GLY A 61 5.75 16.65 -10.76
C GLY A 61 6.38 16.18 -12.07
N LEU A 62 6.03 14.98 -12.55
CA LEU A 62 6.57 14.42 -13.80
C LEU A 62 5.50 14.17 -14.87
N GLY A 63 4.20 14.34 -14.55
CA GLY A 63 3.10 14.02 -15.46
C GLY A 63 2.94 12.50 -15.70
N ILE A 64 3.49 11.66 -14.83
CA ILE A 64 3.46 10.20 -14.95
C ILE A 64 2.32 9.64 -14.10
N ASP A 65 1.36 8.99 -14.74
CA ASP A 65 0.24 8.33 -14.07
C ASP A 65 0.50 6.82 -13.98
N VAL A 66 0.62 6.31 -12.77
CA VAL A 66 0.85 4.87 -12.49
C VAL A 66 -0.41 4.16 -12.00
N SER A 67 -1.52 4.86 -11.80
CA SER A 67 -2.74 4.32 -11.20
C SER A 67 -3.35 3.15 -12.01
N GLY A 68 -3.26 3.21 -13.34
CA GLY A 68 -3.78 2.19 -14.25
C GLY A 68 -2.77 1.11 -14.66
N ARG A 69 -1.56 1.11 -14.09
CA ARG A 69 -0.52 0.13 -14.42
C ARG A 69 -0.67 -1.15 -13.61
N ALA A 70 -0.02 -2.22 -14.06
CA ALA A 70 0.05 -3.49 -13.34
C ALA A 70 0.57 -3.31 -11.90
N ASP A 71 0.13 -4.18 -10.99
CA ASP A 71 0.46 -4.06 -9.57
C ASP A 71 1.97 -4.22 -9.30
N CYS A 72 2.67 -5.02 -10.10
CA CYS A 72 4.14 -5.13 -10.01
C CYS A 72 4.86 -3.82 -10.36
N VAL A 73 4.30 -2.97 -11.25
CA VAL A 73 4.83 -1.63 -11.53
C VAL A 73 4.67 -0.73 -10.31
N LYS A 74 3.48 -0.72 -9.71
CA LYS A 74 3.20 0.02 -8.47
C LYS A 74 4.09 -0.47 -7.32
N GLY A 75 4.28 -1.80 -7.23
CA GLY A 75 5.17 -2.44 -6.28
C GLY A 75 6.62 -1.95 -6.39
N MET A 76 7.16 -1.86 -7.62
CA MET A 76 8.51 -1.35 -7.83
C MET A 76 8.64 0.15 -7.50
N VAL A 77 7.62 0.96 -7.81
CA VAL A 77 7.56 2.38 -7.38
C VAL A 77 7.60 2.47 -5.86
N TRP A 78 6.80 1.65 -5.18
CA TRP A 78 6.78 1.59 -3.71
C TRP A 78 8.12 1.11 -3.14
N SER A 79 8.71 0.08 -3.72
CA SER A 79 10.01 -0.47 -3.32
C SER A 79 11.12 0.59 -3.36
N ILE A 80 11.20 1.37 -4.46
CA ILE A 80 12.17 2.48 -4.59
C ILE A 80 11.89 3.56 -3.53
N THR A 81 10.61 3.87 -3.29
CA THR A 81 10.22 4.86 -2.28
C THR A 81 10.61 4.42 -0.87
N ASN A 82 10.40 3.15 -0.54
CA ASN A 82 10.79 2.59 0.76
C ASN A 82 12.31 2.59 0.97
N MET A 83 13.08 2.35 -0.09
CA MET A 83 14.54 2.38 -0.01
C MET A 83 15.07 3.80 0.26
N CYS A 84 14.48 4.82 -0.35
CA CYS A 84 15.06 6.16 -0.45
C CYS A 84 14.27 7.25 0.29
N GLY A 85 13.08 6.92 0.82
CA GLY A 85 12.10 7.90 1.29
C GLY A 85 11.46 8.69 0.13
N THR A 86 10.37 9.40 0.43
CA THR A 86 9.58 10.16 -0.56
C THR A 86 10.32 11.31 -1.24
N GLY A 87 11.37 11.82 -0.62
CA GLY A 87 12.26 12.83 -1.20
C GLY A 87 13.37 12.21 -2.04
N GLY A 88 14.06 11.22 -1.49
CA GLY A 88 15.22 10.59 -2.11
C GLY A 88 14.91 9.78 -3.38
N CYS A 89 13.74 9.16 -3.46
CA CYS A 89 13.32 8.39 -4.65
C CYS A 89 13.15 9.24 -5.91
N ARG A 90 12.87 10.53 -5.78
CA ARG A 90 12.58 11.45 -6.89
C ARG A 90 13.67 11.49 -7.95
N ASP A 91 14.93 11.38 -7.56
CA ASP A 91 16.03 11.40 -8.51
C ASP A 91 16.04 10.13 -9.38
N PHE A 92 15.78 8.97 -8.79
CA PHE A 92 15.68 7.73 -9.56
C PHE A 92 14.54 7.78 -10.57
N PHE A 93 13.39 8.35 -10.22
CA PHE A 93 12.28 8.52 -11.16
C PHE A 93 12.60 9.52 -12.28
N ARG A 94 13.33 10.61 -11.99
CA ARG A 94 13.80 11.53 -13.03
C ARG A 94 14.80 10.87 -13.97
N TRP A 95 15.76 10.13 -13.42
CA TRP A 95 16.78 9.42 -14.21
C TRP A 95 16.22 8.26 -15.03
N ALA A 96 15.09 7.70 -14.63
CA ALA A 96 14.41 6.65 -15.39
C ALA A 96 13.80 7.16 -16.70
N ASN A 97 13.61 8.48 -16.85
CA ASN A 97 13.04 9.11 -18.04
C ASN A 97 11.71 8.45 -18.46
N LEU A 98 10.80 8.30 -17.50
CA LEU A 98 9.53 7.60 -17.65
C LEU A 98 8.58 8.32 -18.61
N SER A 99 7.72 7.55 -19.29
CA SER A 99 6.63 8.05 -20.13
C SER A 99 5.37 7.23 -19.93
N ASN A 100 4.21 7.87 -20.02
CA ASN A 100 2.91 7.19 -19.99
C ASN A 100 2.69 6.27 -21.21
N SER A 101 3.42 6.47 -22.30
CA SER A 101 3.36 5.62 -23.48
C SER A 101 4.18 4.32 -23.36
N MET A 102 5.01 4.19 -22.34
CA MET A 102 5.77 2.96 -22.09
C MET A 102 4.80 1.82 -21.74
N THR A 103 5.10 0.63 -22.27
CA THR A 103 4.52 -0.62 -21.75
C THR A 103 4.98 -0.85 -20.31
N ASP A 104 4.30 -1.70 -19.55
CA ASP A 104 4.70 -2.02 -18.17
C ASP A 104 6.09 -2.67 -18.13
N ARG A 105 6.45 -3.49 -19.13
CA ARG A 105 7.82 -4.06 -19.31
C ARG A 105 8.89 -2.98 -19.44
N GLU A 106 8.66 -2.00 -20.31
CA GLU A 106 9.57 -0.87 -20.50
C GLU A 106 9.69 -0.04 -19.26
N PHE A 107 8.56 0.18 -18.57
CA PHE A 107 8.49 1.01 -17.37
C PHE A 107 9.28 0.42 -16.21
N VAL A 108 9.04 -0.87 -15.85
CA VAL A 108 9.80 -1.53 -14.77
C VAL A 108 11.28 -1.68 -15.13
N THR A 109 11.60 -1.90 -16.41
CA THR A 109 12.99 -1.96 -16.88
C THR A 109 13.69 -0.61 -16.72
N ALA A 110 13.01 0.49 -17.05
CA ALA A 110 13.55 1.83 -16.87
C ALA A 110 13.78 2.16 -15.39
N LEU A 111 12.85 1.79 -14.52
CA LEU A 111 12.98 1.97 -13.06
C LEU A 111 14.16 1.18 -12.50
N SER A 112 14.24 -0.10 -12.78
CA SER A 112 15.35 -0.96 -12.33
C SER A 112 16.70 -0.44 -12.81
N ASN A 113 16.83 -0.14 -14.10
CA ASN A 113 18.06 0.39 -14.69
C ASN A 113 18.46 1.73 -14.05
N SER A 114 17.48 2.58 -13.76
CA SER A 114 17.75 3.85 -13.09
C SER A 114 18.40 3.64 -11.72
N VAL A 115 17.91 2.72 -10.90
CA VAL A 115 18.51 2.42 -9.61
C VAL A 115 19.88 1.75 -9.79
N VAL A 116 19.98 0.70 -10.61
CA VAL A 116 21.23 -0.06 -10.82
C VAL A 116 22.35 0.83 -11.28
N ASN A 117 22.08 1.78 -12.17
CA ASN A 117 23.10 2.64 -12.75
C ASN A 117 23.50 3.82 -11.86
N ASN A 118 22.59 4.28 -10.98
CA ASN A 118 22.81 5.55 -10.28
C ASN A 118 22.94 5.40 -8.75
N VAL A 119 22.65 4.23 -8.16
CA VAL A 119 22.69 4.04 -6.71
C VAL A 119 24.06 4.32 -6.12
N ALA A 120 25.13 3.95 -6.82
CA ALA A 120 26.51 4.21 -6.35
C ALA A 120 26.88 5.68 -6.35
N THR A 121 26.37 6.46 -7.29
CA THR A 121 26.56 7.91 -7.34
C THR A 121 25.74 8.60 -6.26
N LYS A 122 24.45 8.22 -6.14
CA LYS A 122 23.53 8.85 -5.17
C LYS A 122 23.94 8.59 -3.72
N TYR A 123 24.39 7.39 -3.42
CA TYR A 123 24.79 6.95 -2.08
C TYR A 123 26.29 6.66 -1.98
N SER A 124 27.10 7.56 -2.54
CA SER A 124 28.58 7.42 -2.59
C SER A 124 29.23 7.21 -1.21
N SER A 125 28.59 7.69 -0.14
CA SER A 125 29.04 7.48 1.24
C SER A 125 28.75 6.09 1.82
N GLN A 126 28.04 5.23 1.08
CA GLN A 126 27.58 3.91 1.55
C GLN A 126 27.97 2.78 0.57
N PRO A 127 29.25 2.67 0.15
CA PRO A 127 29.67 1.75 -0.91
C PRO A 127 29.43 0.28 -0.56
N GLN A 128 29.39 -0.08 0.72
CA GLN A 128 29.16 -1.44 1.21
C GLN A 128 27.79 -2.00 0.85
N TYR A 129 26.79 -1.14 0.54
CA TYR A 129 25.44 -1.56 0.21
C TYR A 129 25.14 -1.57 -1.30
N HIS A 130 26.00 -0.97 -2.14
CA HIS A 130 25.71 -0.75 -3.55
C HIS A 130 25.36 -2.04 -4.30
N GLU A 131 26.16 -3.10 -4.14
CA GLU A 131 25.91 -4.36 -4.84
C GLU A 131 24.64 -5.06 -4.34
N GLY A 132 24.35 -4.98 -3.04
CA GLY A 132 23.10 -5.49 -2.48
C GLY A 132 21.88 -4.80 -3.11
N TRP A 133 21.90 -3.46 -3.18
CA TRP A 133 20.83 -2.69 -3.81
C TRP A 133 20.68 -2.97 -5.29
N LYS A 134 21.78 -3.01 -6.07
CA LYS A 134 21.74 -3.37 -7.49
C LYS A 134 21.16 -4.76 -7.73
N ASN A 135 21.58 -5.74 -6.93
CA ASN A 135 21.09 -7.11 -7.06
C ASN A 135 19.61 -7.22 -6.69
N ARG A 136 19.16 -6.49 -5.65
CA ARG A 136 17.74 -6.39 -5.29
C ARG A 136 16.91 -5.96 -6.50
N TYR A 137 17.21 -4.81 -7.11
CA TYR A 137 16.42 -4.28 -8.22
C TYR A 137 16.52 -5.09 -9.52
N LYS A 138 17.66 -5.78 -9.76
CA LYS A 138 17.76 -6.76 -10.85
C LYS A 138 16.85 -7.97 -10.63
N ASN A 139 16.73 -8.45 -9.40
CA ASN A 139 15.85 -9.57 -9.08
C ASN A 139 14.37 -9.14 -9.10
N GLU A 140 14.05 -8.00 -8.50
CA GLU A 140 12.71 -7.40 -8.53
C GLU A 140 12.22 -7.18 -9.98
N LEU A 141 13.12 -6.75 -10.89
CA LEU A 141 12.80 -6.66 -12.32
C LEU A 141 12.44 -8.03 -12.92
N LYS A 142 13.19 -9.09 -12.60
CA LYS A 142 12.87 -10.44 -13.11
C LYS A 142 11.49 -10.89 -12.67
N ASP A 143 11.16 -10.67 -11.40
CA ASP A 143 9.86 -11.03 -10.83
C ASP A 143 8.73 -10.22 -11.48
N CYS A 144 8.90 -8.89 -11.64
CA CYS A 144 7.94 -8.05 -12.36
C CYS A 144 7.71 -8.52 -13.81
N LEU A 145 8.77 -8.91 -14.51
CA LEU A 145 8.64 -9.40 -15.89
C LEU A 145 7.88 -10.72 -15.99
N VAL A 146 7.95 -11.58 -14.97
CA VAL A 146 7.14 -12.81 -14.88
C VAL A 146 5.68 -12.45 -14.69
N TYR A 147 5.34 -11.61 -13.69
CA TYR A 147 3.95 -11.18 -13.44
C TYR A 147 3.33 -10.50 -14.66
N ILE A 148 4.06 -9.63 -15.34
CA ILE A 148 3.56 -8.98 -16.56
C ILE A 148 3.30 -10.03 -17.67
N ALA A 149 4.14 -11.06 -17.79
CA ALA A 149 3.91 -12.13 -18.77
C ALA A 149 2.68 -12.97 -18.42
N GLU A 150 2.43 -13.21 -17.15
CA GLU A 150 1.23 -13.92 -16.65
C GLU A 150 -0.04 -13.10 -16.93
N ASP A 151 -0.03 -11.80 -16.64
CA ASP A 151 -1.14 -10.90 -16.93
C ASP A 151 -1.45 -10.81 -18.44
N GLU A 152 -0.40 -10.69 -19.28
CA GLU A 152 -0.53 -10.68 -20.74
C GLU A 152 -1.12 -12.00 -21.26
N ALA A 153 -0.70 -13.15 -20.71
CA ALA A 153 -1.22 -14.45 -21.08
C ALA A 153 -2.68 -14.64 -20.65
N ALA A 154 -3.04 -14.18 -19.45
CA ALA A 154 -4.41 -14.20 -18.95
C ALA A 154 -5.33 -13.33 -19.82
N ALA A 155 -4.88 -12.14 -20.21
CA ALA A 155 -5.63 -11.24 -21.10
C ALA A 155 -5.80 -11.80 -22.53
N ALA A 156 -4.87 -12.62 -23.00
CA ALA A 156 -4.91 -13.25 -24.32
C ALA A 156 -5.82 -14.50 -24.37
N THR A 157 -6.20 -15.06 -23.21
CA THR A 157 -7.07 -16.25 -23.15
C THR A 157 -8.51 -15.81 -23.40
N PRO A 158 -9.20 -16.31 -24.47
CA PRO A 158 -10.60 -15.99 -24.70
C PRO A 158 -11.45 -16.44 -23.49
N VAL A 159 -12.22 -15.54 -22.91
CA VAL A 159 -13.22 -15.92 -21.91
C VAL A 159 -14.21 -16.86 -22.61
N GLN A 160 -14.11 -18.16 -22.29
CA GLN A 160 -15.11 -19.12 -22.75
C GLN A 160 -16.43 -18.69 -22.13
N PRO A 161 -17.49 -18.43 -22.95
CA PRO A 161 -18.76 -18.03 -22.39
C PRO A 161 -19.23 -19.12 -21.40
N GLU A 162 -19.56 -18.69 -20.21
CA GLU A 162 -20.11 -19.54 -19.17
C GLU A 162 -21.32 -20.31 -19.78
N PRO A 163 -21.41 -21.63 -19.64
CA PRO A 163 -22.50 -22.39 -20.20
C PRO A 163 -23.81 -21.80 -19.67
N THR A 164 -24.64 -21.31 -20.59
CA THR A 164 -25.97 -20.78 -20.26
C THR A 164 -26.68 -21.84 -19.42
N PRO A 165 -27.19 -21.51 -18.23
CA PRO A 165 -27.92 -22.47 -17.41
C PRO A 165 -29.06 -23.03 -18.22
N ALA A 166 -29.16 -24.37 -18.26
CA ALA A 166 -30.24 -25.05 -18.95
C ALA A 166 -31.57 -24.53 -18.43
N PRO A 167 -32.58 -24.30 -19.31
CA PRO A 167 -33.90 -23.87 -18.88
C PRO A 167 -34.45 -24.87 -17.86
N SER A 168 -34.84 -24.39 -16.69
CA SER A 168 -35.55 -25.18 -15.69
C SER A 168 -36.75 -25.84 -16.32
N PRO A 169 -37.00 -27.13 -16.05
CA PRO A 169 -38.20 -27.80 -16.57
C PRO A 169 -39.45 -27.07 -16.05
N THR A 170 -40.29 -26.69 -16.97
CA THR A 170 -41.61 -26.13 -16.70
C THR A 170 -42.39 -27.15 -15.87
N PRO A 171 -43.03 -26.80 -14.75
CA PRO A 171 -43.89 -27.73 -14.05
C PRO A 171 -45.11 -28.01 -14.94
N ASP A 172 -45.31 -29.31 -15.26
CA ASP A 172 -46.53 -29.81 -15.91
C ASP A 172 -47.72 -29.46 -15.03
N SER A 173 -48.63 -28.70 -15.61
CA SER A 173 -49.98 -28.48 -15.07
C SER A 173 -50.79 -29.74 -15.31
N ASN A 174 -50.89 -30.59 -14.32
CA ASN A 174 -51.99 -31.54 -14.24
C ASN A 174 -52.94 -31.13 -13.13
N ASP A 175 -54.04 -30.59 -13.60
CA ASP A 175 -55.32 -30.45 -12.99
C ASP A 175 -55.80 -31.83 -12.48
N ASP A 176 -56.11 -31.96 -11.20
CA ASP A 176 -57.26 -32.79 -10.80
C ASP A 176 -57.77 -32.35 -9.42
N SER A 177 -59.11 -32.18 -9.47
CA SER A 177 -59.97 -31.75 -8.38
C SER A 177 -60.09 -32.82 -7.31
N SER A 178 -60.25 -32.44 -6.05
CA SER A 178 -61.40 -32.81 -5.22
C SER A 178 -61.20 -32.38 -3.76
N ASP A 179 -62.19 -31.65 -3.33
CA ASP A 179 -62.84 -31.54 -2.03
C ASP A 179 -62.20 -32.27 -0.80
N ASP A 180 -61.97 -31.61 0.29
CA ASP A 180 -62.86 -31.66 1.45
C ASP A 180 -62.36 -30.80 2.63
N ALA A 181 -63.40 -30.32 3.35
CA ALA A 181 -63.36 -29.45 4.47
C ALA A 181 -62.71 -30.03 5.74
N ASN A 182 -62.13 -29.20 6.55
CA ASN A 182 -62.47 -28.92 7.99
C ASN A 182 -61.37 -28.16 8.66
N ASP A 183 -61.66 -26.96 9.11
CA ASP A 183 -61.99 -26.48 10.47
C ASP A 183 -60.97 -26.82 11.55
N ASP A 184 -60.43 -25.82 12.13
CA ASP A 184 -60.30 -25.42 13.51
C ASP A 184 -59.06 -24.53 13.74
N ARG A 185 -59.32 -23.29 13.98
CA ARG A 185 -59.08 -22.42 15.16
C ARG A 185 -57.87 -22.75 16.02
N MET A 186 -57.08 -21.74 16.23
CA MET A 186 -56.78 -21.01 17.49
C MET A 186 -55.42 -20.33 17.45
N ASP A 187 -55.52 -19.05 17.56
CA ASP A 187 -54.94 -18.10 18.54
C ASP A 187 -53.42 -17.80 18.46
N ALA A 188 -53.26 -16.50 18.21
CA ALA A 188 -52.11 -15.70 18.58
C ALA A 188 -52.01 -15.54 20.11
N PRO A 189 -50.87 -15.06 20.64
CA PRO A 189 -50.81 -13.63 20.81
C PRO A 189 -49.45 -12.96 20.53
N SER A 190 -49.63 -11.69 20.18
CA SER A 190 -48.68 -10.61 20.14
C SER A 190 -47.96 -10.40 21.46
N THR A 191 -46.70 -9.98 21.40
CA THR A 191 -46.20 -8.99 22.36
C THR A 191 -45.26 -8.04 21.66
N ASP A 192 -45.75 -6.82 21.56
CA ASP A 192 -44.98 -5.60 21.40
C ASP A 192 -43.98 -5.43 22.54
N THR A 193 -42.82 -4.87 22.27
CA THR A 193 -42.21 -3.94 23.19
C THR A 193 -41.34 -2.95 22.43
N ASP A 194 -41.80 -1.73 22.43
CA ASP A 194 -41.12 -0.49 22.10
C ASP A 194 -39.91 -0.23 22.98
N GLY A 195 -38.99 0.57 22.44
CA GLY A 195 -37.90 1.16 23.20
C GLY A 195 -36.96 1.98 22.29
N ASP A 196 -37.38 3.06 21.82
CA ASP A 196 -37.06 4.48 21.97
C ASP A 196 -35.75 4.81 22.70
N GLY A 197 -34.99 5.73 22.11
CA GLY A 197 -33.80 6.34 22.69
C GLY A 197 -32.84 6.91 21.67
N SER A 198 -33.18 7.86 20.98
CA SER A 198 -32.98 9.31 20.84
C SER A 198 -31.67 9.89 21.37
N ALA A 199 -31.14 10.74 20.47
CA ALA A 199 -30.36 11.96 20.67
C ALA A 199 -28.83 11.80 20.90
N GLY A 200 -28.09 12.46 20.13
CA GLY A 200 -27.66 13.83 20.01
C GLY A 200 -26.20 13.85 19.73
N GLY A 201 -25.78 14.43 18.68
CA GLY A 201 -25.50 15.87 18.61
C GLY A 201 -24.05 16.15 18.87
N THR A 202 -23.46 16.75 17.97
CA THR A 202 -22.76 18.01 17.73
C THR A 202 -21.34 17.83 17.20
N THR A 203 -21.17 18.28 15.97
CA THR A 203 -20.22 19.26 15.42
C THR A 203 -19.12 19.72 16.38
N ASP A 204 -17.86 19.61 15.99
CA ASP A 204 -17.04 20.81 15.92
C ASP A 204 -15.87 20.67 14.93
N ASP A 205 -15.73 21.75 14.25
CA ASP A 205 -14.83 22.23 13.27
C ASP A 205 -13.46 22.53 13.92
N GLY A 206 -12.35 22.29 13.19
CA GLY A 206 -11.03 22.60 13.75
C GLY A 206 -9.91 22.44 12.72
N SER A 207 -10.02 23.22 11.63
CA SER A 207 -8.88 23.61 10.79
C SER A 207 -7.72 24.15 11.62
N THR A 208 -6.51 23.62 11.42
CA THR A 208 -5.31 24.47 11.38
C THR A 208 -4.17 23.79 10.64
N SER A 209 -3.83 24.40 9.52
CA SER A 209 -2.55 24.37 8.86
C SER A 209 -1.42 24.79 9.81
N ASN A 210 -0.29 24.12 9.78
CA ASN A 210 0.98 24.86 9.73
C ASN A 210 2.12 23.95 9.27
N GLY A 211 2.74 24.38 8.19
CA GLY A 211 4.03 23.94 7.75
C GLY A 211 5.15 24.47 8.64
N SER A 212 6.27 23.79 8.59
CA SER A 212 7.59 24.41 8.80
C SER A 212 8.65 23.47 8.25
N ASP A 213 9.21 23.89 7.17
CA ASP A 213 10.54 23.54 6.71
C ASP A 213 11.56 23.87 7.79
N SER A 214 12.50 22.97 8.03
CA SER A 214 13.75 23.32 8.66
C SER A 214 14.87 22.50 8.06
N ASN A 215 15.45 23.12 7.07
CA ASN A 215 16.76 22.86 6.52
C ASN A 215 17.84 23.16 7.58
N GLY A 216 18.67 22.20 7.91
CA GLY A 216 19.83 22.33 8.78
C GLY A 216 21.08 21.95 8.01
N SER A 217 21.56 22.88 7.22
CA SER A 217 22.89 22.86 6.61
C SER A 217 23.93 23.19 7.69
N ALA A 218 24.89 22.32 7.90
CA ALA A 218 26.12 22.66 8.60
C ALA A 218 27.29 22.36 7.68
N ALA A 219 27.77 23.43 7.06
CA ALA A 219 29.09 23.52 6.46
C ALA A 219 30.13 23.64 7.58
N GLY A 220 31.11 22.75 7.59
CA GLY A 220 32.33 22.85 8.38
C GLY A 220 33.50 22.97 7.45
N ASP A 221 33.90 24.20 7.22
CA ASP A 221 35.14 24.59 6.61
C ASP A 221 36.29 24.31 7.59
N SER A 222 37.36 23.67 7.15
CA SER A 222 38.66 23.68 7.82
C SER A 222 39.77 23.54 6.79
N SER A 223 40.17 24.68 6.30
CA SER A 223 41.47 24.89 5.72
C SER A 223 42.58 24.69 6.78
N SER A 224 43.63 23.96 6.45
CA SER A 224 44.95 24.17 6.99
C SER A 224 46.01 23.63 6.06
N SER A 225 46.84 24.57 5.67
CA SER A 225 48.11 24.50 4.96
C SER A 225 49.17 23.70 5.73
N SER A 226 49.95 22.94 5.08
CA SER A 226 51.42 22.95 5.04
C SER A 226 51.90 21.84 4.09
#